data_1d05cc6cdd322745406ade12e85eaaa5
#
_entry.id   1d05cc6cdd322745406ade12e85eaaa5
#
_cell.length_a   1.000
_cell.length_b   1.000
_cell.length_c   1.000
_cell.angle_alpha   90.00
_cell.angle_beta   90.00
_cell.angle_gamma   90.00
#
_symmetry.space_group_name_H-M   'P 1'
#
loop_
_entity.id
_entity.type
_entity.pdbx_description
1 polymer ?
#
loop_
_entity_poly.entity_id
_entity_poly.type
_entity_poly.pdbx_seq_one_letter_code
_entity_poly.pdbx_strand_id
1 'polypeptide(L)'
;MNKFLKKVILLLSILILSTFVLSGCSKNNEAQSLVKNYEKILNEGNYEALYDNISKKSKEYISKEEFIKRYSSIYSGIGANDIKISIGEINSKTQIPISITMNTLAGKLKFEDIKVDIVKEDKNYKINWNESLILPPMTKDDKIGVEVDKAVRGQILDRDNNKLAYDGKAYQVSIHPSVFTANKDENLPKFAEVLDVSMDKISEKIENQNTRKIELNSGRGTI
;
A
#
# COMPACT_ATOMS: atom_id res chain seq x y z
N MET A 1 -15.39 36.25 63.49
CA MET A 1 -14.63 35.97 62.28
C MET A 1 -14.80 37.12 61.29
N ASN A 2 -13.75 37.84 60.99
CA ASN A 2 -13.79 39.12 60.29
C ASN A 2 -14.32 38.95 58.87
N LYS A 3 -15.20 39.85 58.38
CA LYS A 3 -15.76 39.81 57.02
C LYS A 3 -14.68 39.74 55.93
N PHE A 4 -13.51 40.32 56.18
CA PHE A 4 -12.33 40.27 55.34
C PHE A 4 -11.75 38.85 55.25
N LEU A 5 -11.60 38.13 56.36
CA LEU A 5 -11.13 36.78 56.44
C LEU A 5 -12.01 35.78 55.69
N LYS A 6 -13.36 35.97 55.76
CA LYS A 6 -14.31 35.15 54.99
C LYS A 6 -14.15 35.33 53.47
N LYS A 7 -13.93 36.57 53.01
CA LYS A 7 -13.68 36.84 51.59
C LYS A 7 -12.36 36.25 51.07
N VAL A 8 -11.29 36.30 51.90
CA VAL A 8 -10.03 35.70 51.57
C VAL A 8 -10.12 34.18 51.49
N ILE A 9 -10.79 33.53 52.43
CA ILE A 9 -11.01 32.08 52.40
C ILE A 9 -11.87 31.67 51.19
N LEU A 10 -12.89 32.45 50.82
CA LEU A 10 -13.72 32.22 49.65
C LEU A 10 -12.91 32.33 48.36
N LEU A 11 -12.04 33.35 48.22
CA LEU A 11 -11.17 33.53 47.08
C LEU A 11 -10.12 32.39 46.97
N LEU A 12 -9.55 31.95 48.11
CA LEU A 12 -8.61 30.84 48.13
C LEU A 12 -9.30 29.51 47.73
N SER A 13 -10.53 29.28 48.16
CA SER A 13 -11.30 28.09 47.79
C SER A 13 -11.63 28.05 46.29
N ILE A 14 -11.94 29.20 45.68
CA ILE A 14 -12.18 29.33 44.24
C ILE A 14 -10.91 29.09 43.48
N LEU A 15 -9.76 29.61 43.95
CA LEU A 15 -8.45 29.39 43.33
C LEU A 15 -8.02 27.92 43.38
N ILE A 16 -8.28 27.21 44.46
CA ILE A 16 -8.00 25.76 44.59
C ILE A 16 -8.93 24.95 43.73
N LEU A 17 -10.22 25.33 43.59
CA LEU A 17 -11.17 24.63 42.72
C LEU A 17 -10.82 24.78 41.24
N SER A 18 -10.24 25.93 40.82
CA SER A 18 -9.84 26.18 39.43
C SER A 18 -8.62 25.35 38.98
N THR A 19 -7.75 24.91 39.89
CA THR A 19 -6.60 24.09 39.59
C THR A 19 -6.94 22.61 39.31
N PHE A 20 -8.08 22.12 39.76
CA PHE A 20 -8.52 20.75 39.54
C PHE A 20 -9.11 20.49 38.14
N VAL A 21 -9.57 21.53 37.44
CA VAL A 21 -10.22 21.38 36.11
C VAL A 21 -9.20 21.24 34.97
N LEU A 22 -7.94 21.60 35.16
CA LEU A 22 -6.91 21.57 34.13
C LEU A 22 -6.22 20.21 33.94
N SER A 23 -6.42 19.25 34.81
CA SER A 23 -5.74 17.94 34.76
C SER A 23 -6.43 16.89 33.90
N GLY A 24 -7.64 17.13 33.42
CA GLY A 24 -8.43 16.16 32.64
C GLY A 24 -8.15 16.18 31.13
N CYS A 25 -7.73 17.32 30.58
CA CYS A 25 -7.52 17.48 29.13
C CYS A 25 -6.17 16.96 28.59
N SER A 26 -5.16 16.76 29.44
CA SER A 26 -3.80 16.45 29.00
C SER A 26 -3.66 15.04 28.41
N LYS A 27 -4.34 14.03 28.96
CA LYS A 27 -4.16 12.62 28.56
C LYS A 27 -4.80 12.28 27.22
N ASN A 28 -5.96 12.85 26.93
CA ASN A 28 -6.61 12.64 25.63
C ASN A 28 -5.81 13.30 24.49
N ASN A 29 -5.14 14.40 24.76
CA ASN A 29 -4.32 15.11 23.79
C ASN A 29 -3.06 14.31 23.38
N GLU A 30 -2.40 13.63 24.33
CA GLU A 30 -1.22 12.79 24.03
C GLU A 30 -1.59 11.59 23.18
N ALA A 31 -2.67 10.90 23.49
CA ALA A 31 -3.17 9.76 22.72
C ALA A 31 -3.62 10.17 21.32
N GLN A 32 -4.32 11.29 21.19
CA GLN A 32 -4.69 11.85 19.87
C GLN A 32 -3.47 12.25 19.06
N SER A 33 -2.47 12.85 19.71
CA SER A 33 -1.22 13.23 19.03
C SER A 33 -0.45 12.02 18.51
N LEU A 34 -0.45 10.90 19.25
CA LEU A 34 0.15 9.64 18.81
C LEU A 34 -0.51 9.13 17.51
N VAL A 35 -1.85 9.11 17.46
CA VAL A 35 -2.58 8.65 16.26
C VAL A 35 -2.40 9.59 15.08
N LYS A 36 -2.41 10.90 15.29
CA LYS A 36 -2.14 11.88 14.22
C LYS A 36 -0.71 11.77 13.68
N ASN A 37 0.26 11.53 14.55
CA ASN A 37 1.63 11.28 14.13
C ASN A 37 1.75 9.98 13.34
N TYR A 38 1.04 8.93 13.75
CA TYR A 38 0.97 7.67 13.02
C TYR A 38 0.40 7.86 11.60
N GLU A 39 -0.72 8.59 11.46
CA GLU A 39 -1.30 8.94 10.15
C GLU A 39 -0.31 9.68 9.25
N LYS A 40 0.37 10.70 9.80
CA LYS A 40 1.37 11.49 9.08
C LYS A 40 2.49 10.60 8.55
N ILE A 41 3.08 9.78 9.41
CA ILE A 41 4.20 8.89 9.08
C ILE A 41 3.78 7.85 8.01
N LEU A 42 2.55 7.31 8.09
CA LEU A 42 2.01 6.41 7.07
C LEU A 42 1.95 7.07 5.69
N ASN A 43 1.43 8.30 5.62
CA ASN A 43 1.35 9.05 4.35
C ASN A 43 2.73 9.44 3.79
N GLU A 44 3.73 9.63 4.66
CA GLU A 44 5.11 9.86 4.26
C GLU A 44 5.83 8.60 3.79
N GLY A 45 5.24 7.41 4.01
CA GLY A 45 5.88 6.12 3.72
C GLY A 45 7.11 5.84 4.57
N ASN A 46 7.27 6.54 5.70
CA ASN A 46 8.43 6.41 6.58
C ASN A 46 8.19 5.31 7.63
N TYR A 47 8.18 4.05 7.17
CA TYR A 47 7.88 2.89 8.03
C TYR A 47 8.95 2.64 9.10
N GLU A 48 10.15 3.17 8.94
CA GLU A 48 11.18 3.14 9.97
C GLU A 48 10.78 3.99 11.17
N ALA A 49 10.36 5.24 10.94
CA ALA A 49 9.85 6.11 12.00
C ALA A 49 8.55 5.53 12.62
N LEU A 50 7.75 4.80 11.84
CA LEU A 50 6.57 4.11 12.34
C LEU A 50 6.95 3.02 13.35
N TYR A 51 7.97 2.22 13.05
CA TYR A 51 8.52 1.20 13.95
C TYR A 51 9.02 1.79 15.27
N ASP A 52 9.57 2.99 15.26
CA ASP A 52 10.04 3.66 16.48
C ASP A 52 8.88 4.06 17.42
N ASN A 53 7.66 4.14 16.91
CA ASN A 53 6.46 4.47 17.67
C ASN A 53 5.70 3.27 18.23
N ILE A 54 6.08 2.02 17.90
CA ILE A 54 5.46 0.84 18.49
C ILE A 54 6.10 0.46 19.82
N SER A 55 5.38 -0.34 20.62
CA SER A 55 5.79 -0.77 21.95
C SER A 55 6.97 -1.75 21.94
N LYS A 56 7.68 -1.86 23.06
CA LYS A 56 8.74 -2.87 23.26
C LYS A 56 8.22 -4.27 22.98
N LYS A 57 7.02 -4.59 23.49
CA LYS A 57 6.35 -5.87 23.24
C LYS A 57 6.14 -6.14 21.75
N SER A 58 5.73 -5.15 20.99
CA SER A 58 5.58 -5.28 19.54
C SER A 58 6.92 -5.46 18.83
N LYS A 59 7.99 -4.82 19.32
CA LYS A 59 9.35 -4.97 18.79
C LYS A 59 9.97 -6.36 19.09
N GLU A 60 9.54 -7.02 20.15
CA GLU A 60 9.88 -8.42 20.44
C GLU A 60 9.13 -9.39 19.51
N TYR A 61 7.94 -8.99 19.05
CA TYR A 61 7.08 -9.80 18.18
C TYR A 61 7.47 -9.74 16.71
N ILE A 62 7.92 -8.59 16.21
CA ILE A 62 8.30 -8.38 14.81
C ILE A 62 9.61 -7.59 14.70
N SER A 63 10.53 -8.06 13.85
CA SER A 63 11.77 -7.34 13.58
C SER A 63 11.52 -6.06 12.78
N LYS A 64 12.44 -5.09 12.86
CA LYS A 64 12.35 -3.82 12.14
C LYS A 64 12.29 -4.05 10.62
N GLU A 65 13.12 -4.95 10.13
CA GLU A 65 13.21 -5.29 8.71
C GLU A 65 11.90 -5.90 8.20
N GLU A 66 11.33 -6.84 8.95
CA GLU A 66 10.06 -7.48 8.58
C GLU A 66 8.90 -6.49 8.63
N PHE A 67 8.83 -5.66 9.66
CA PHE A 67 7.83 -4.61 9.79
C PHE A 67 7.83 -3.66 8.58
N ILE A 68 9.00 -3.10 8.25
CA ILE A 68 9.16 -2.18 7.11
C ILE A 68 8.80 -2.89 5.80
N LYS A 69 9.28 -4.13 5.60
CA LYS A 69 8.99 -4.93 4.43
C LYS A 69 7.49 -5.19 4.27
N ARG A 70 6.78 -5.54 5.33
CA ARG A 70 5.32 -5.78 5.29
C ARG A 70 4.56 -4.54 4.89
N TYR A 71 4.81 -3.40 5.54
CA TYR A 71 4.15 -2.14 5.18
C TYR A 71 4.45 -1.73 3.75
N SER A 72 5.72 -1.68 3.37
CA SER A 72 6.12 -1.25 2.03
C SER A 72 5.55 -2.14 0.94
N SER A 73 5.60 -3.46 1.10
CA SER A 73 5.10 -4.41 0.11
C SER A 73 3.58 -4.33 -0.04
N ILE A 74 2.84 -4.27 1.08
CA ILE A 74 1.38 -4.21 1.04
C ILE A 74 0.91 -2.87 0.48
N TYR A 75 1.39 -1.75 1.03
CA TYR A 75 0.92 -0.42 0.62
C TYR A 75 1.31 -0.08 -0.82
N SER A 76 2.52 -0.46 -1.25
CA SER A 76 2.92 -0.36 -2.65
C SER A 76 2.09 -1.28 -3.56
N GLY A 77 1.86 -2.53 -3.13
CA GLY A 77 1.10 -3.52 -3.90
C GLY A 77 -0.35 -3.11 -4.14
N ILE A 78 -1.02 -2.55 -3.15
CA ILE A 78 -2.40 -2.05 -3.28
C ILE A 78 -2.47 -0.61 -3.79
N GLY A 79 -1.35 0.09 -3.97
CA GLY A 79 -1.31 1.51 -4.36
C GLY A 79 -1.94 2.44 -3.31
N ALA A 80 -1.74 2.15 -2.01
CA ALA A 80 -2.33 2.91 -0.91
C ALA A 80 -1.84 4.37 -0.90
N ASN A 81 -2.77 5.30 -0.82
CA ASN A 81 -2.49 6.74 -0.71
C ASN A 81 -3.66 7.48 -0.04
N ASP A 82 -3.47 8.76 0.29
CA ASP A 82 -4.47 9.63 0.96
C ASP A 82 -5.09 8.95 2.18
N ILE A 83 -4.23 8.43 3.07
CA ILE A 83 -4.64 7.73 4.28
C ILE A 83 -5.13 8.75 5.29
N LYS A 84 -6.34 8.54 5.81
CA LYS A 84 -6.95 9.39 6.84
C LYS A 84 -7.40 8.55 8.02
N ILE A 85 -7.03 8.98 9.21
CA ILE A 85 -7.40 8.32 10.46
C ILE A 85 -8.30 9.27 11.26
N SER A 86 -9.55 8.87 11.44
CA SER A 86 -10.49 9.56 12.31
C SER A 86 -10.49 8.89 13.67
N ILE A 87 -10.42 9.69 14.73
CA ILE A 87 -10.44 9.21 16.13
C ILE A 87 -11.86 9.29 16.64
N GLY A 88 -12.38 8.19 17.17
CA GLY A 88 -13.67 8.11 17.82
C GLY A 88 -13.63 8.60 19.27
N GLU A 89 -14.71 8.36 20.01
CA GLU A 89 -14.81 8.74 21.41
C GLU A 89 -13.89 7.87 22.29
N ILE A 90 -12.93 8.50 22.98
CA ILE A 90 -11.94 7.79 23.80
C ILE A 90 -12.51 7.56 25.19
N ASN A 91 -13.02 6.35 25.42
CA ASN A 91 -13.59 5.91 26.70
C ASN A 91 -12.65 4.99 27.50
N SER A 92 -11.45 4.70 26.96
CA SER A 92 -10.45 3.82 27.56
C SER A 92 -9.10 4.53 27.71
N LYS A 93 -8.33 4.11 28.73
CA LYS A 93 -6.96 4.59 28.95
C LYS A 93 -5.92 3.82 28.11
N THR A 94 -6.32 2.69 27.54
CA THR A 94 -5.42 1.74 26.86
C THR A 94 -5.83 1.46 25.42
N GLN A 95 -6.97 1.98 24.97
CA GLN A 95 -7.49 1.78 23.63
C GLN A 95 -8.01 3.09 23.04
N ILE A 96 -7.67 3.31 21.78
CA ILE A 96 -8.17 4.44 20.98
C ILE A 96 -9.01 3.86 19.84
N PRO A 97 -10.31 4.14 19.80
CA PRO A 97 -11.13 3.76 18.66
C PRO A 97 -10.79 4.67 17.48
N ILE A 98 -10.56 4.06 16.30
CA ILE A 98 -10.26 4.78 15.07
C ILE A 98 -11.07 4.22 13.92
N SER A 99 -11.20 5.03 12.87
CA SER A 99 -11.60 4.61 11.53
C SER A 99 -10.52 5.01 10.56
N ILE A 100 -10.19 4.12 9.62
CA ILE A 100 -9.17 4.35 8.60
C ILE A 100 -9.85 4.42 7.25
N THR A 101 -9.51 5.43 6.46
CA THR A 101 -9.86 5.49 5.03
C THR A 101 -8.59 5.66 4.22
N MET A 102 -8.54 5.03 3.04
CA MET A 102 -7.43 5.17 2.10
C MET A 102 -7.91 4.95 0.66
N ASN A 103 -7.23 5.54 -0.30
CA ASN A 103 -7.43 5.21 -1.70
C ASN A 103 -6.47 4.07 -2.08
N THR A 104 -6.94 3.18 -2.96
CA THR A 104 -6.16 2.04 -3.47
C THR A 104 -6.44 1.82 -4.95
N LEU A 105 -5.71 0.89 -5.59
CA LEU A 105 -6.00 0.46 -6.97
C LEU A 105 -7.42 -0.12 -7.13
N ALA A 106 -7.96 -0.73 -6.08
CA ALA A 106 -9.33 -1.27 -6.07
C ALA A 106 -10.39 -0.22 -5.69
N GLY A 107 -10.01 1.05 -5.52
CA GLY A 107 -10.88 2.13 -5.09
C GLY A 107 -10.66 2.54 -3.63
N LYS A 108 -11.64 3.25 -3.07
CA LYS A 108 -11.56 3.76 -1.70
C LYS A 108 -11.96 2.67 -0.70
N LEU A 109 -11.06 2.38 0.24
CA LEU A 109 -11.32 1.51 1.37
C LEU A 109 -11.71 2.33 2.61
N LYS A 110 -12.61 1.79 3.41
CA LYS A 110 -13.02 2.34 4.70
C LYS A 110 -13.13 1.21 5.72
N PHE A 111 -12.45 1.37 6.84
CA PHE A 111 -12.49 0.47 7.99
C PHE A 111 -12.94 1.25 9.21
N GLU A 112 -13.94 0.75 9.92
CA GLU A 112 -14.52 1.38 11.10
C GLU A 112 -14.31 0.50 12.33
N ASP A 113 -14.50 1.07 13.52
CA ASP A 113 -14.44 0.38 14.81
C ASP A 113 -13.13 -0.35 15.12
N ILE A 114 -12.01 0.15 14.55
CA ILE A 114 -10.69 -0.39 14.85
C ILE A 114 -10.25 0.11 16.23
N LYS A 115 -9.79 -0.79 17.08
CA LYS A 115 -9.25 -0.45 18.39
C LYS A 115 -7.74 -0.52 18.37
N VAL A 116 -7.11 0.65 18.50
CA VAL A 116 -5.65 0.74 18.64
C VAL A 116 -5.30 0.60 20.11
N ASP A 117 -4.62 -0.46 20.46
CA ASP A 117 -4.08 -0.65 21.80
C ASP A 117 -2.87 0.26 22.00
N ILE A 118 -2.85 1.00 23.11
CA ILE A 118 -1.74 1.86 23.50
C ILE A 118 -1.20 1.48 24.86
N VAL A 119 0.09 1.67 25.04
CA VAL A 119 0.78 1.44 26.31
C VAL A 119 1.66 2.63 26.64
N LYS A 120 1.79 2.94 27.91
CA LYS A 120 2.70 3.99 28.38
C LYS A 120 4.05 3.35 28.71
N GLU A 121 5.07 3.71 27.95
CA GLU A 121 6.45 3.31 28.18
C GLU A 121 7.29 4.54 28.54
N ASP A 122 7.97 4.47 29.67
CA ASP A 122 8.69 5.60 30.28
C ASP A 122 7.75 6.79 30.48
N LYS A 123 7.80 7.82 29.66
CA LYS A 123 6.93 8.99 29.72
C LYS A 123 6.03 9.15 28.51
N ASN A 124 6.18 8.29 27.49
CA ASN A 124 5.51 8.41 26.20
C ASN A 124 4.50 7.28 25.97
N TYR A 125 3.42 7.57 25.23
CA TYR A 125 2.55 6.52 24.73
C TYR A 125 3.18 5.87 23.50
N LYS A 126 3.01 4.54 23.41
CA LYS A 126 3.42 3.69 22.29
C LYS A 126 2.25 2.85 21.82
N ILE A 127 2.23 2.50 20.54
CA ILE A 127 1.21 1.63 19.95
C ILE A 127 1.61 0.18 20.23
N ASN A 128 0.71 -0.58 20.86
CA ASN A 128 0.84 -2.03 20.93
C ASN A 128 0.36 -2.62 19.59
N TRP A 129 1.29 -2.65 18.65
CA TRP A 129 1.02 -2.92 17.24
C TRP A 129 0.72 -4.39 16.97
N ASN A 130 -0.15 -4.64 16.00
CA ASN A 130 -0.39 -5.91 15.34
C ASN A 130 -0.76 -5.66 13.85
N GLU A 131 -0.88 -6.73 13.08
CA GLU A 131 -1.11 -6.68 11.62
C GLU A 131 -2.42 -6.01 11.20
N SER A 132 -3.43 -5.99 12.07
CA SER A 132 -4.69 -5.31 11.78
C SER A 132 -4.52 -3.79 11.60
N LEU A 133 -3.38 -3.23 12.02
CA LEU A 133 -3.04 -1.83 11.79
C LEU A 133 -2.37 -1.59 10.42
N ILE A 134 -1.97 -2.63 9.70
CA ILE A 134 -1.58 -2.52 8.30
C ILE A 134 -2.84 -2.41 7.45
N LEU A 135 -3.70 -3.43 7.52
CA LEU A 135 -4.96 -3.48 6.79
C LEU A 135 -5.96 -4.34 7.59
N PRO A 136 -6.99 -3.74 8.21
CA PRO A 136 -7.99 -4.50 8.95
C PRO A 136 -8.80 -5.46 8.05
N PRO A 137 -9.13 -6.67 8.47
CA PRO A 137 -8.82 -7.35 9.74
C PRO A 137 -7.62 -8.30 9.68
N MET A 138 -6.52 -7.90 9.07
CA MET A 138 -5.34 -8.73 8.80
C MET A 138 -4.74 -9.36 10.06
N THR A 139 -4.27 -10.59 9.94
CA THR A 139 -3.53 -11.37 10.94
C THR A 139 -2.10 -11.67 10.47
N LYS A 140 -1.29 -12.33 11.31
CA LYS A 140 0.12 -12.61 11.04
C LYS A 140 0.36 -13.39 9.73
N ASP A 141 -0.47 -14.38 9.46
CA ASP A 141 -0.26 -15.31 8.35
C ASP A 141 -0.96 -14.87 7.05
N ASP A 142 -1.72 -13.77 7.10
CA ASP A 142 -2.42 -13.24 5.95
C ASP A 142 -1.45 -12.60 4.94
N LYS A 143 -1.79 -12.78 3.66
CA LYS A 143 -1.11 -12.18 2.51
C LYS A 143 -2.12 -11.38 1.72
N ILE A 144 -1.69 -10.21 1.25
CA ILE A 144 -2.49 -9.37 0.39
C ILE A 144 -2.04 -9.58 -1.06
N GLY A 145 -2.98 -9.92 -1.92
CA GLY A 145 -2.81 -10.01 -3.36
C GLY A 145 -3.71 -8.99 -4.07
N VAL A 146 -3.25 -8.47 -5.19
CA VAL A 146 -4.06 -7.65 -6.10
C VAL A 146 -4.19 -8.42 -7.40
N GLU A 147 -5.43 -8.73 -7.77
CA GLU A 147 -5.77 -9.28 -9.07
C GLU A 147 -6.38 -8.16 -9.94
N VAL A 148 -5.90 -8.05 -11.16
CA VAL A 148 -6.39 -7.05 -12.11
C VAL A 148 -7.05 -7.77 -13.27
N ASP A 149 -8.36 -7.74 -13.32
CA ASP A 149 -9.12 -8.18 -14.47
C ASP A 149 -8.96 -7.15 -15.60
N LYS A 150 -8.27 -7.55 -16.67
CA LYS A 150 -8.12 -6.69 -17.84
C LYS A 150 -9.47 -6.61 -18.57
N ALA A 151 -9.91 -5.39 -18.81
CA ALA A 151 -11.09 -5.17 -19.65
C ALA A 151 -10.86 -5.75 -21.06
N VAL A 152 -11.83 -6.51 -21.55
CA VAL A 152 -11.85 -6.96 -22.94
C VAL A 152 -12.35 -5.80 -23.80
N ARG A 153 -11.54 -5.41 -24.77
CA ARG A 153 -11.93 -4.34 -25.71
C ARG A 153 -13.17 -4.76 -26.51
N GLY A 154 -14.14 -3.85 -26.60
CA GLY A 154 -15.30 -4.03 -27.45
C GLY A 154 -14.93 -4.08 -28.93
N GLN A 155 -15.69 -4.82 -29.73
CA GLN A 155 -15.53 -4.85 -31.17
C GLN A 155 -16.18 -3.62 -31.82
N ILE A 156 -15.60 -3.13 -32.91
CA ILE A 156 -16.24 -2.14 -33.78
C ILE A 156 -16.84 -2.91 -34.94
N LEU A 157 -18.13 -2.75 -35.13
CA LEU A 157 -18.90 -3.45 -36.18
C LEU A 157 -19.39 -2.42 -37.21
N ASP A 158 -19.58 -2.85 -38.44
CA ASP A 158 -20.32 -2.08 -39.43
C ASP A 158 -21.85 -2.25 -39.21
N ARG A 159 -22.68 -1.60 -40.06
CA ARG A 159 -24.13 -1.68 -40.00
C ARG A 159 -24.69 -3.09 -40.24
N ASP A 160 -23.93 -3.97 -40.85
CA ASP A 160 -24.30 -5.34 -41.19
C ASP A 160 -23.71 -6.33 -40.18
N ASN A 161 -23.19 -5.85 -39.04
CA ASN A 161 -22.53 -6.61 -37.97
C ASN A 161 -21.21 -7.30 -38.37
N ASN A 162 -20.57 -6.88 -39.46
CA ASN A 162 -19.22 -7.34 -39.77
C ASN A 162 -18.20 -6.63 -38.89
N LYS A 163 -17.18 -7.36 -38.47
CA LYS A 163 -16.11 -6.82 -37.58
C LYS A 163 -15.19 -5.90 -38.36
N LEU A 164 -15.20 -4.60 -38.05
CA LEU A 164 -14.26 -3.63 -38.58
C LEU A 164 -12.97 -3.56 -37.75
N ALA A 165 -13.08 -3.68 -36.42
CA ALA A 165 -11.94 -3.79 -35.53
C ALA A 165 -12.30 -4.67 -34.32
N TYR A 166 -11.39 -5.55 -33.95
CA TYR A 166 -11.55 -6.46 -32.80
C TYR A 166 -10.19 -6.93 -32.32
N ASP A 167 -10.13 -7.42 -31.08
CA ASP A 167 -8.92 -8.02 -30.54
C ASP A 167 -8.72 -9.40 -31.17
N GLY A 168 -7.72 -9.50 -32.03
CA GLY A 168 -7.28 -10.75 -32.64
C GLY A 168 -6.28 -11.50 -31.74
N LYS A 169 -6.07 -12.78 -32.05
CA LYS A 169 -4.98 -13.53 -31.46
C LYS A 169 -3.68 -13.13 -32.12
N ALA A 170 -2.72 -12.61 -31.35
CA ALA A 170 -1.35 -12.40 -31.80
C ALA A 170 -0.45 -13.45 -31.14
N TYR A 171 0.52 -13.94 -31.88
CA TYR A 171 1.54 -14.86 -31.38
C TYR A 171 2.87 -14.15 -31.31
N GLN A 172 3.52 -14.25 -30.16
CA GLN A 172 4.90 -13.82 -30.01
C GLN A 172 5.81 -14.99 -30.37
N VAL A 173 6.63 -14.82 -31.39
CA VAL A 173 7.59 -15.82 -31.81
C VAL A 173 8.96 -15.44 -31.23
N SER A 174 9.61 -16.37 -30.57
CA SER A 174 10.92 -16.17 -29.95
C SER A 174 11.90 -17.23 -30.49
N ILE A 175 13.13 -16.83 -30.75
CA ILE A 175 14.22 -17.70 -31.12
C ILE A 175 15.19 -17.84 -29.96
N HIS A 176 15.65 -19.06 -29.70
CA HIS A 176 16.78 -19.29 -28.81
C HIS A 176 18.06 -19.31 -29.64
N PRO A 177 18.93 -18.28 -29.58
CA PRO A 177 20.03 -18.11 -30.56
C PRO A 177 20.95 -19.34 -30.65
N SER A 178 21.37 -19.94 -29.55
CA SER A 178 22.27 -21.08 -29.54
C SER A 178 21.71 -22.35 -30.22
N VAL A 179 20.37 -22.51 -30.17
CA VAL A 179 19.69 -23.63 -30.83
C VAL A 179 19.46 -23.32 -32.30
N PHE A 180 19.08 -22.08 -32.60
CA PHE A 180 18.81 -21.66 -33.95
C PHE A 180 20.05 -21.61 -34.84
N THR A 181 21.20 -21.11 -34.33
CA THR A 181 22.46 -20.99 -35.08
C THR A 181 23.10 -22.34 -35.38
N ALA A 182 22.79 -23.40 -34.62
CA ALA A 182 23.29 -24.75 -34.88
C ALA A 182 22.84 -25.28 -36.25
N ASN A 183 21.68 -24.81 -36.78
CA ASN A 183 21.14 -25.19 -38.10
C ASN A 183 20.62 -23.94 -38.82
N LYS A 184 21.42 -22.85 -38.82
CA LYS A 184 21.01 -21.54 -39.35
C LYS A 184 20.59 -21.61 -40.82
N ASP A 185 21.38 -22.27 -41.64
CA ASP A 185 21.17 -22.33 -43.10
C ASP A 185 19.86 -23.04 -43.50
N GLU A 186 19.41 -24.00 -42.70
CA GLU A 186 18.15 -24.69 -42.92
C GLU A 186 16.97 -23.95 -42.29
N ASN A 187 17.15 -23.42 -41.08
CA ASN A 187 16.08 -22.81 -40.30
C ASN A 187 15.72 -21.38 -40.72
N LEU A 188 16.73 -20.59 -41.18
CA LEU A 188 16.52 -19.19 -41.54
C LEU A 188 15.52 -18.99 -42.68
N PRO A 189 15.61 -19.74 -43.81
CA PRO A 189 14.63 -19.62 -44.91
C PRO A 189 13.20 -20.01 -44.46
N LYS A 190 13.05 -21.10 -43.70
CA LYS A 190 11.76 -21.56 -43.19
C LYS A 190 11.12 -20.54 -42.25
N PHE A 191 11.94 -19.94 -41.40
CA PHE A 191 11.48 -18.90 -40.48
C PHE A 191 11.07 -17.61 -41.20
N ALA A 192 11.84 -17.21 -42.21
CA ALA A 192 11.55 -16.06 -43.04
C ALA A 192 10.22 -16.22 -43.80
N GLU A 193 9.97 -17.41 -44.35
CA GLU A 193 8.73 -17.76 -45.05
C GLU A 193 7.52 -17.74 -44.11
N VAL A 194 7.60 -18.44 -42.96
CA VAL A 194 6.47 -18.53 -41.99
C VAL A 194 6.13 -17.16 -41.40
N LEU A 195 7.11 -16.30 -41.17
CA LEU A 195 6.88 -15.00 -40.53
C LEU A 195 6.66 -13.88 -41.53
N ASP A 196 6.86 -14.15 -42.83
CA ASP A 196 6.85 -13.16 -43.92
C ASP A 196 7.79 -11.98 -43.64
N VAL A 197 9.02 -12.31 -43.21
CA VAL A 197 10.07 -11.37 -42.84
C VAL A 197 11.34 -11.74 -43.65
N SER A 198 12.07 -10.74 -44.15
CA SER A 198 13.32 -11.02 -44.90
C SER A 198 14.36 -11.72 -44.00
N MET A 199 15.13 -12.62 -44.59
CA MET A 199 16.22 -13.34 -43.91
C MET A 199 17.26 -12.38 -43.32
N ASP A 200 17.54 -11.26 -44.02
CA ASP A 200 18.50 -10.25 -43.56
C ASP A 200 18.04 -9.62 -42.23
N LYS A 201 16.77 -9.29 -42.14
CA LYS A 201 16.20 -8.69 -40.93
C LYS A 201 16.23 -9.65 -39.72
N ILE A 202 16.05 -10.95 -39.98
CA ILE A 202 16.16 -11.97 -38.92
C ILE A 202 17.63 -12.13 -38.50
N SER A 203 18.54 -12.21 -39.49
CA SER A 203 19.98 -12.32 -39.25
C SER A 203 20.53 -11.13 -38.48
N GLU A 204 20.18 -9.90 -38.87
CA GLU A 204 20.56 -8.68 -38.16
C GLU A 204 20.10 -8.68 -36.70
N LYS A 205 18.87 -9.12 -36.44
CA LYS A 205 18.36 -9.22 -35.05
C LYS A 205 19.10 -10.27 -34.25
N ILE A 206 19.52 -11.39 -34.84
CA ILE A 206 20.29 -12.43 -34.19
C ILE A 206 21.69 -11.92 -33.82
N GLU A 207 22.33 -11.18 -34.74
CA GLU A 207 23.69 -10.67 -34.58
C GLU A 207 23.79 -9.51 -33.59
N ASN A 208 22.79 -8.61 -33.58
CA ASN A 208 22.77 -7.42 -32.73
C ASN A 208 22.34 -7.66 -31.29
N GLN A 209 21.82 -8.84 -30.94
CA GLN A 209 21.39 -9.13 -29.59
C GLN A 209 22.26 -10.21 -28.93
N ASN A 210 23.10 -9.76 -28.01
CA ASN A 210 23.85 -10.61 -27.07
C ASN A 210 22.87 -11.23 -25.99
N THR A 211 21.58 -11.34 -26.30
CA THR A 211 20.53 -11.77 -25.41
C THR A 211 20.06 -13.17 -25.70
N ARG A 212 19.79 -13.95 -24.67
CA ARG A 212 19.32 -15.34 -24.74
C ARG A 212 17.94 -15.53 -25.40
N LYS A 213 17.24 -14.44 -25.76
CA LYS A 213 15.88 -14.48 -26.32
C LYS A 213 15.66 -13.33 -27.29
N ILE A 214 15.30 -13.65 -28.52
CA ILE A 214 14.97 -12.67 -29.57
C ILE A 214 13.46 -12.69 -29.80
N GLU A 215 12.81 -11.56 -29.69
CA GLU A 215 11.39 -11.40 -29.95
C GLU A 215 11.15 -10.80 -31.34
N LEU A 216 10.41 -11.52 -32.16
CA LEU A 216 9.99 -11.07 -33.47
C LEU A 216 8.49 -10.75 -33.43
N ASN A 217 8.15 -9.50 -33.55
CA ASN A 217 6.74 -9.10 -33.67
C ASN A 217 6.36 -9.19 -35.16
N SER A 218 5.60 -10.20 -35.54
CA SER A 218 4.92 -10.24 -36.82
C SER A 218 3.69 -9.34 -36.75
N GLY A 219 3.88 -8.06 -37.03
CA GLY A 219 2.79 -7.10 -37.10
C GLY A 219 2.02 -7.24 -38.42
N ARG A 220 1.10 -8.21 -38.50
CA ARG A 220 -0.05 -8.09 -39.38
C ARG A 220 -1.31 -8.03 -38.54
N GLY A 221 -1.74 -6.79 -38.25
CA GLY A 221 -3.15 -6.53 -38.11
C GLY A 221 -3.75 -6.60 -39.52
N THR A 222 -4.37 -7.68 -39.86
CA THR A 222 -5.27 -7.71 -41.02
C THR A 222 -6.42 -6.77 -40.74
N ILE A 223 -6.54 -5.76 -41.58
CA ILE A 223 -7.71 -4.89 -41.75
C ILE A 223 -8.88 -5.74 -42.20
#